data_9eed2737b1e863ddcaf6490e853de62b
#
_entry.id   9eed2737b1e863ddcaf6490e853de62b
#
_cell.length_a   1.000
_cell.length_b   1.000
_cell.length_c   1.000
_cell.angle_alpha   90.00
_cell.angle_beta   90.00
_cell.angle_gamma   90.00
#
_symmetry.space_group_name_H-M   'P 1'
#
loop_
_entity.id
_entity.type
_entity.pdbx_description
1 polymer ?
#
loop_
_entity_poly.entity_id
_entity_poly.type
_entity_poly.pdbx_seq_one_letter_code
_entity_poly.pdbx_strand_id
1 'polypeptide(L)'
;MKSAPLSLVPTFQTKAPTGITGLDEMTGGGLPRGRTTLLVGGSGSGKTILALQFLVNGIQRCNEPGIFVAFEETPTRIVANAETFGWELADLPQKELFFLDAQPPHDLVQSGTFDLSGMLVALGAKAASMKAERIVFDALDIVLALLPDPAAQRREIYRLHAWLLEHEMTGIITLKADGFESGAVSQPFGFMQFMVDCAIILNHSVVLGVSQRNLRIQKYRGSSFDENESPFLIGKGGFEVAVSRTLGRGQAEVTNERVSSGVDRVDTMLGGGYYRGASVLITGFPGTAKTTLSGAFAEAACERGERTMFVSFDSDSNEVIRNLGSVGIQLNRFVEDGSLNMVSARTITGSAETYLVRIKTLAREHQARCLVVDPISTLSKSGNELTAHSVAERLIDWSKAEGITLVCTSLLDEMSSQSEGGSPLQVSTLADTWIHLNYLVQAGERNRGMSIIKSRGTAHSNQVRELILSDAGITVTDTYAAGGEVLMGTMRWEKESAERHANEVAAVTAKLRSAKLAAEEAELEARVKALQVELAAKQTERDLLTRSAVIQERESSLGRDRMRQLRGTDEVSNPSGVKQ
;
A
#
# COMPACT_ATOMS: atom_id res chain seq x y z
N MET A 1 41.79 -47.95 26.75
CA MET A 1 40.43 -47.40 26.76
C MET A 1 40.21 -46.66 25.44
N LYS A 2 39.42 -47.24 24.54
CA LYS A 2 39.08 -46.59 23.25
C LYS A 2 37.94 -45.62 23.48
N SER A 3 38.19 -44.34 23.23
CA SER A 3 37.17 -43.30 23.23
C SER A 3 36.17 -43.57 22.09
N ALA A 4 34.91 -43.75 22.42
CA ALA A 4 33.83 -43.81 21.46
C ALA A 4 33.73 -42.45 20.73
N PRO A 5 33.47 -42.40 19.41
CA PRO A 5 33.28 -41.15 18.71
C PRO A 5 31.96 -40.54 19.16
N LEU A 6 32.01 -39.28 19.62
CA LEU A 6 30.83 -38.43 19.77
C LEU A 6 30.14 -38.31 18.39
N SER A 7 28.98 -38.92 18.25
CA SER A 7 28.11 -38.68 17.11
C SER A 7 27.59 -37.25 17.21
N LEU A 8 28.19 -36.35 16.48
CA LEU A 8 27.67 -35.01 16.18
C LEU A 8 26.48 -35.14 15.23
N VAL A 9 25.33 -35.61 15.68
CA VAL A 9 24.06 -35.36 15.02
C VAL A 9 23.68 -33.94 15.44
N PRO A 10 23.48 -32.99 14.50
CA PRO A 10 22.94 -31.69 14.86
C PRO A 10 21.51 -31.90 15.33
N THR A 11 21.30 -31.99 16.63
CA THR A 11 19.97 -31.86 17.23
C THR A 11 19.53 -30.43 16.95
N PHE A 12 18.65 -30.24 15.97
CA PHE A 12 17.93 -28.98 15.81
C PHE A 12 17.30 -28.64 17.17
N GLN A 13 17.68 -27.51 17.76
CA GLN A 13 17.11 -27.06 19.01
C GLN A 13 15.60 -26.94 18.86
N THR A 14 14.86 -27.76 19.58
CA THR A 14 13.40 -27.64 19.64
C THR A 14 13.06 -26.33 20.36
N LYS A 15 12.12 -25.57 19.80
CA LYS A 15 11.65 -24.31 20.38
C LYS A 15 10.32 -24.52 21.10
N ALA A 16 10.09 -23.75 22.15
CA ALA A 16 8.81 -23.65 22.83
C ALA A 16 8.06 -22.42 22.32
N PRO A 17 6.99 -22.59 21.54
CA PRO A 17 6.21 -21.46 21.03
C PRO A 17 5.69 -20.61 22.17
N THR A 18 5.83 -19.29 22.09
CA THR A 18 5.26 -18.38 23.08
C THR A 18 3.78 -18.13 22.82
N GLY A 19 3.35 -18.33 21.56
CA GLY A 19 2.01 -17.96 21.09
C GLY A 19 1.76 -16.46 21.12
N ILE A 20 2.81 -15.64 21.36
CA ILE A 20 2.74 -14.18 21.33
C ILE A 20 3.01 -13.73 19.90
N THR A 21 2.02 -13.06 19.31
CA THR A 21 2.12 -12.54 17.95
C THR A 21 3.36 -11.68 17.78
N GLY A 22 4.14 -11.94 16.74
CA GLY A 22 5.40 -11.25 16.45
C GLY A 22 6.61 -11.78 17.20
N LEU A 23 6.49 -12.22 18.46
CA LEU A 23 7.65 -12.72 19.23
C LEU A 23 8.16 -14.07 18.69
N ASP A 24 7.25 -14.98 18.34
CA ASP A 24 7.62 -16.26 17.73
C ASP A 24 8.24 -16.06 16.33
N GLU A 25 7.82 -15.02 15.61
CA GLU A 25 8.42 -14.64 14.35
C GLU A 25 9.86 -14.13 14.53
N MET A 26 10.12 -13.25 15.51
CA MET A 26 11.46 -12.73 15.83
C MET A 26 12.42 -13.82 16.29
N THR A 27 11.91 -14.81 17.03
CA THR A 27 12.69 -15.92 17.55
C THR A 27 12.77 -17.11 16.58
N GLY A 28 12.06 -17.05 15.45
CA GLY A 28 11.97 -18.17 14.49
C GLY A 28 11.28 -19.41 15.06
N GLY A 29 10.21 -19.21 15.87
CA GLY A 29 9.33 -20.27 16.38
C GLY A 29 9.20 -20.41 17.89
N GLY A 30 9.73 -19.49 18.69
CA GLY A 30 9.57 -19.49 20.15
C GLY A 30 10.88 -19.42 20.94
N LEU A 31 10.78 -19.65 22.25
CA LEU A 31 11.93 -19.65 23.17
C LEU A 31 12.69 -20.97 23.11
N PRO A 32 13.98 -21.02 23.55
CA PRO A 32 14.74 -22.26 23.57
C PRO A 32 14.14 -23.22 24.58
N ARG A 33 13.66 -24.38 24.12
CA ARG A 33 12.98 -25.40 24.95
C ARG A 33 13.94 -26.03 25.95
N GLY A 34 13.47 -26.23 27.19
CA GLY A 34 14.26 -26.82 28.27
C GLY A 34 15.43 -25.93 28.72
N ARG A 35 15.35 -24.62 28.46
CA ARG A 35 16.43 -23.66 28.76
C ARG A 35 15.89 -22.38 29.38
N THR A 36 16.80 -21.52 29.78
CA THR A 36 16.50 -20.29 30.53
C THR A 36 16.47 -19.08 29.58
N THR A 37 15.37 -18.34 29.63
CA THR A 37 15.23 -17.02 29.03
C THR A 37 15.22 -15.95 30.11
N LEU A 38 16.03 -14.92 29.93
CA LEU A 38 16.05 -13.72 30.77
C LEU A 38 15.20 -12.61 30.12
N LEU A 39 14.27 -12.05 30.88
CA LEU A 39 13.42 -10.94 30.48
C LEU A 39 13.73 -9.73 31.37
N VAL A 40 14.34 -8.70 30.77
CA VAL A 40 14.80 -7.49 31.48
C VAL A 40 14.00 -6.29 31.05
N GLY A 41 13.63 -5.44 32.01
CA GLY A 41 12.95 -4.19 31.67
C GLY A 41 12.60 -3.32 32.86
N GLY A 42 12.37 -2.04 32.62
CA GLY A 42 11.97 -1.09 33.65
C GLY A 42 10.59 -1.37 34.26
N SER A 43 10.18 -0.56 35.25
CA SER A 43 8.84 -0.65 35.82
C SER A 43 7.80 -0.32 34.74
N GLY A 44 6.69 -1.06 34.68
CA GLY A 44 5.61 -0.86 33.71
C GLY A 44 5.97 -1.27 32.27
N SER A 45 7.12 -1.92 32.03
CA SER A 45 7.52 -2.38 30.70
C SER A 45 6.74 -3.62 30.19
N GLY A 46 5.94 -4.27 31.05
CA GLY A 46 5.11 -5.42 30.64
C GLY A 46 5.75 -6.80 30.85
N LYS A 47 6.82 -6.92 31.66
CA LYS A 47 7.50 -8.19 31.95
C LYS A 47 6.55 -9.28 32.44
N THR A 48 5.80 -8.98 33.52
CA THR A 48 4.83 -9.89 34.12
C THR A 48 3.77 -10.35 33.12
N ILE A 49 3.28 -9.42 32.28
CA ILE A 49 2.25 -9.73 31.28
C ILE A 49 2.82 -10.68 30.22
N LEU A 50 4.00 -10.40 29.66
CA LEU A 50 4.65 -11.28 28.69
C LEU A 50 4.91 -12.68 29.26
N ALA A 51 5.46 -12.73 30.48
CA ALA A 51 5.79 -13.97 31.15
C ALA A 51 4.55 -14.82 31.50
N LEU A 52 3.46 -14.14 31.93
CA LEU A 52 2.20 -14.84 32.22
C LEU A 52 1.54 -15.34 30.92
N GLN A 53 1.54 -14.52 29.85
CA GLN A 53 0.99 -14.91 28.56
C GLN A 53 1.73 -16.10 27.94
N PHE A 54 3.04 -16.22 28.16
CA PHE A 54 3.82 -17.39 27.78
C PHE A 54 3.30 -18.67 28.43
N LEU A 55 2.91 -18.64 29.72
CA LEU A 55 2.31 -19.78 30.40
C LEU A 55 0.90 -20.07 29.90
N VAL A 56 0.05 -19.04 29.78
CA VAL A 56 -1.34 -19.16 29.32
C VAL A 56 -1.40 -19.77 27.92
N ASN A 57 -0.62 -19.23 26.99
CA ASN A 57 -0.56 -19.75 25.63
C ASN A 57 0.04 -21.18 25.61
N GLY A 58 0.98 -21.48 26.48
CA GLY A 58 1.53 -22.83 26.64
C GLY A 58 0.47 -23.86 27.00
N ILE A 59 -0.41 -23.52 27.92
CA ILE A 59 -1.51 -24.38 28.35
C ILE A 59 -2.55 -24.49 27.20
N GLN A 60 -3.02 -23.35 26.69
CA GLN A 60 -4.14 -23.33 25.74
C GLN A 60 -3.79 -23.88 24.35
N ARG A 61 -2.55 -23.66 23.88
CA ARG A 61 -2.14 -23.98 22.50
C ARG A 61 -1.23 -25.20 22.39
N CYS A 62 -0.45 -25.48 23.44
CA CYS A 62 0.54 -26.55 23.41
C CYS A 62 0.24 -27.67 24.41
N ASN A 63 -0.74 -27.50 25.29
CA ASN A 63 -1.08 -28.44 26.38
C ASN A 63 0.11 -28.66 27.34
N GLU A 64 0.91 -27.60 27.57
CA GLU A 64 2.08 -27.58 28.43
C GLU A 64 1.76 -26.90 29.78
N PRO A 65 1.63 -27.66 30.91
CA PRO A 65 1.34 -27.08 32.21
C PRO A 65 2.46 -26.15 32.68
N GLY A 66 2.09 -25.11 33.43
CA GLY A 66 3.00 -24.05 33.83
C GLY A 66 2.97 -23.71 35.31
N ILE A 67 4.10 -23.19 35.80
CA ILE A 67 4.27 -22.71 37.18
C ILE A 67 4.65 -21.23 37.14
N PHE A 68 3.97 -20.40 37.90
CA PHE A 68 4.30 -19.00 38.11
C PHE A 68 4.77 -18.77 39.56
N VAL A 69 6.02 -18.37 39.73
CA VAL A 69 6.62 -18.04 41.02
C VAL A 69 6.64 -16.53 41.17
N ALA A 70 5.86 -16.01 42.11
CA ALA A 70 5.64 -14.58 42.30
C ALA A 70 6.43 -14.05 43.52
N PHE A 71 7.40 -13.16 43.33
CA PHE A 71 8.19 -12.55 44.40
C PHE A 71 7.73 -11.12 44.75
N GLU A 72 7.06 -10.41 43.84
CA GLU A 72 6.66 -9.01 44.01
C GLU A 72 5.18 -8.85 44.33
N GLU A 73 4.31 -9.49 43.56
CA GLU A 73 2.86 -9.38 43.72
C GLU A 73 2.24 -10.69 44.20
N THR A 74 1.13 -10.61 44.94
CA THR A 74 0.41 -11.82 45.34
C THR A 74 -0.27 -12.47 44.12
N PRO A 75 -0.37 -13.81 44.06
CA PRO A 75 -1.06 -14.53 42.99
C PRO A 75 -2.47 -14.03 42.72
N THR A 76 -3.22 -13.68 43.76
CA THR A 76 -4.58 -13.13 43.63
C THR A 76 -4.63 -11.83 42.81
N ARG A 77 -3.67 -10.93 43.02
CA ARG A 77 -3.59 -9.68 42.26
C ARG A 77 -3.15 -9.93 40.84
N ILE A 78 -2.21 -10.83 40.61
CA ILE A 78 -1.76 -11.21 39.25
C ILE A 78 -2.94 -11.77 38.45
N VAL A 79 -3.72 -12.69 39.03
CA VAL A 79 -4.92 -13.27 38.37
C VAL A 79 -5.96 -12.19 38.07
N ALA A 80 -6.27 -11.33 39.05
CA ALA A 80 -7.24 -10.24 38.85
C ALA A 80 -6.80 -9.25 37.73
N ASN A 81 -5.51 -8.93 37.69
CA ASN A 81 -4.97 -8.08 36.61
C ASN A 81 -5.05 -8.78 35.23
N ALA A 82 -4.87 -10.08 35.20
CA ALA A 82 -4.91 -10.89 33.98
C ALA A 82 -6.32 -11.02 33.36
N GLU A 83 -7.38 -10.94 34.19
CA GLU A 83 -8.76 -10.96 33.70
C GLU A 83 -9.05 -9.80 32.72
N THR A 84 -8.35 -8.67 32.88
CA THR A 84 -8.47 -7.51 31.96
C THR A 84 -8.04 -7.85 30.52
N PHE A 85 -7.27 -8.91 30.33
CA PHE A 85 -6.83 -9.42 29.02
C PHE A 85 -7.71 -10.54 28.46
N GLY A 86 -8.78 -10.94 29.20
CA GLY A 86 -9.71 -12.01 28.77
C GLY A 86 -9.10 -13.42 28.90
N TRP A 87 -8.14 -13.63 29.80
CA TRP A 87 -7.47 -14.95 29.93
C TRP A 87 -8.14 -15.92 30.89
N GLU A 88 -9.24 -15.62 31.51
CA GLU A 88 -10.07 -16.52 32.38
C GLU A 88 -9.22 -17.46 33.27
N LEU A 89 -8.19 -16.91 33.93
CA LEU A 89 -7.23 -17.71 34.69
C LEU A 89 -7.83 -18.38 35.95
N ALA A 90 -8.93 -17.80 36.44
CA ALA A 90 -9.62 -18.35 37.61
C ALA A 90 -10.25 -19.73 37.32
N ASP A 91 -10.56 -20.01 36.04
CA ASP A 91 -11.17 -21.27 35.62
C ASP A 91 -10.15 -22.38 35.29
N LEU A 92 -8.86 -22.03 35.23
CA LEU A 92 -7.80 -23.01 34.94
C LEU A 92 -7.55 -23.91 36.16
N PRO A 93 -7.53 -25.25 35.96
CA PRO A 93 -7.22 -26.19 37.04
C PRO A 93 -5.80 -25.96 37.59
N GLN A 94 -5.61 -26.05 38.92
CA GLN A 94 -4.29 -25.95 39.57
C GLN A 94 -3.24 -26.97 39.07
N LYS A 95 -3.70 -28.01 38.39
CA LYS A 95 -2.82 -28.99 37.73
C LYS A 95 -2.28 -28.50 36.38
N GLU A 96 -2.88 -27.44 35.81
CA GLU A 96 -2.44 -26.86 34.55
C GLU A 96 -1.68 -25.56 34.77
N LEU A 97 -2.15 -24.68 35.68
CA LEU A 97 -1.45 -23.48 36.10
C LEU A 97 -1.38 -23.41 37.61
N PHE A 98 -0.14 -23.40 38.14
CA PHE A 98 0.09 -23.26 39.56
C PHE A 98 0.81 -21.97 39.88
N PHE A 99 0.28 -21.20 40.83
CA PHE A 99 0.91 -20.01 41.36
C PHE A 99 1.55 -20.30 42.72
N LEU A 100 2.85 -20.00 42.86
CA LEU A 100 3.54 -20.01 44.14
C LEU A 100 3.71 -18.56 44.61
N ASP A 101 3.15 -18.23 45.76
CA ASP A 101 3.48 -17.01 46.50
C ASP A 101 4.84 -17.20 47.17
N ALA A 102 5.84 -16.54 46.63
CA ALA A 102 7.21 -16.61 47.09
C ALA A 102 7.70 -15.25 47.62
N GLN A 103 6.76 -14.38 48.03
CA GLN A 103 7.11 -13.10 48.66
C GLN A 103 7.95 -13.35 49.94
N PRO A 104 9.09 -12.66 50.10
CA PRO A 104 9.90 -12.81 51.28
C PRO A 104 9.14 -12.30 52.52
N PRO A 105 9.00 -13.14 53.60
CA PRO A 105 8.41 -12.69 54.84
C PRO A 105 9.23 -11.54 55.46
N HIS A 106 8.54 -10.56 56.06
CA HIS A 106 9.19 -9.40 56.68
C HIS A 106 10.30 -9.76 57.68
N ASP A 107 10.17 -10.88 58.37
CA ASP A 107 11.14 -11.34 59.35
C ASP A 107 12.43 -11.89 58.73
N LEU A 108 12.37 -12.46 57.51
CA LEU A 108 13.55 -12.93 56.75
C LEU A 108 14.41 -11.79 56.21
N VAL A 109 13.79 -10.64 55.91
CA VAL A 109 14.50 -9.41 55.48
C VAL A 109 15.47 -8.94 56.57
N GLN A 110 15.20 -9.25 57.86
CA GLN A 110 16.04 -8.87 59.02
C GLN A 110 17.14 -9.87 59.36
N SER A 111 16.99 -11.14 58.97
CA SER A 111 17.92 -12.22 59.40
C SER A 111 19.08 -12.50 58.40
N GLY A 112 19.00 -12.06 57.18
CA GLY A 112 20.06 -12.18 56.15
C GLY A 112 20.41 -13.61 55.71
N THR A 113 19.64 -14.62 56.09
CA THR A 113 19.86 -16.03 55.74
C THR A 113 18.81 -16.56 54.77
N PHE A 114 18.75 -15.98 53.60
CA PHE A 114 17.87 -16.48 52.52
C PHE A 114 18.64 -17.41 51.59
N ASP A 115 18.03 -18.56 51.23
CA ASP A 115 18.52 -19.45 50.19
C ASP A 115 17.33 -20.01 49.40
N LEU A 116 17.53 -20.24 48.08
CA LEU A 116 16.49 -20.77 47.19
C LEU A 116 16.29 -22.28 47.31
N SER A 117 17.14 -23.01 48.05
CA SER A 117 17.18 -24.49 48.04
C SER A 117 15.86 -25.13 48.45
N GLY A 118 15.28 -24.68 49.57
CA GLY A 118 14.01 -25.21 50.06
C GLY A 118 12.84 -24.98 49.09
N MET A 119 12.78 -23.80 48.49
CA MET A 119 11.80 -23.47 47.48
C MET A 119 11.96 -24.34 46.23
N LEU A 120 13.19 -24.52 45.72
CA LEU A 120 13.47 -25.32 44.52
C LEU A 120 13.11 -26.80 44.72
N VAL A 121 13.33 -27.37 45.93
CA VAL A 121 12.88 -28.74 46.25
C VAL A 121 11.34 -28.84 46.18
N ALA A 122 10.63 -27.88 46.78
CA ALA A 122 9.17 -27.88 46.77
C ALA A 122 8.62 -27.70 45.31
N LEU A 123 9.25 -26.81 44.52
CA LEU A 123 8.93 -26.62 43.12
C LEU A 123 9.18 -27.89 42.30
N GLY A 124 10.29 -28.61 42.53
CA GLY A 124 10.58 -29.88 41.84
C GLY A 124 9.51 -30.94 42.06
N ALA A 125 9.09 -31.13 43.34
CA ALA A 125 7.99 -32.03 43.66
C ALA A 125 6.67 -31.61 42.98
N LYS A 126 6.34 -30.31 42.96
CA LYS A 126 5.14 -29.80 42.32
C LYS A 126 5.21 -29.95 40.80
N ALA A 127 6.32 -29.59 40.18
CA ALA A 127 6.55 -29.74 38.74
C ALA A 127 6.38 -31.20 38.30
N ALA A 128 6.96 -32.14 39.02
CA ALA A 128 6.80 -33.57 38.74
C ALA A 128 5.33 -34.01 38.84
N SER A 129 4.59 -33.57 39.88
CA SER A 129 3.18 -33.93 40.07
C SER A 129 2.26 -33.38 39.00
N MET A 130 2.56 -32.22 38.43
CA MET A 130 1.80 -31.55 37.35
C MET A 130 2.30 -31.94 35.96
N LYS A 131 3.47 -32.52 35.84
CA LYS A 131 4.23 -32.64 34.58
C LYS A 131 4.45 -31.27 33.94
N ALA A 132 4.84 -30.29 34.76
CA ALA A 132 5.03 -28.93 34.27
C ALA A 132 6.23 -28.86 33.30
N GLU A 133 6.04 -28.18 32.18
CA GLU A 133 7.07 -27.96 31.16
C GLU A 133 7.55 -26.51 31.14
N ARG A 134 6.73 -25.58 31.66
CA ARG A 134 7.03 -24.14 31.68
C ARG A 134 7.07 -23.59 33.11
N ILE A 135 8.00 -22.66 33.36
CA ILE A 135 8.07 -21.97 34.63
C ILE A 135 8.46 -20.50 34.45
N VAL A 136 7.92 -19.65 35.31
CA VAL A 136 8.25 -18.23 35.38
C VAL A 136 8.68 -17.88 36.79
N PHE A 137 9.79 -17.15 36.91
CA PHE A 137 10.26 -16.52 38.15
C PHE A 137 10.12 -15.01 37.99
N ASP A 138 9.05 -14.43 38.53
CA ASP A 138 8.74 -13.02 38.32
C ASP A 138 9.27 -12.13 39.44
N ALA A 139 10.12 -11.17 39.04
CA ALA A 139 10.86 -10.24 39.88
C ALA A 139 11.89 -10.90 40.79
N LEU A 140 12.71 -11.82 40.23
CA LEU A 140 13.77 -12.53 40.99
C LEU A 140 14.77 -11.57 41.68
N ASP A 141 14.97 -10.36 41.12
CA ASP A 141 15.83 -9.32 41.70
C ASP A 141 15.43 -8.92 43.11
N ILE A 142 14.16 -8.98 43.47
CA ILE A 142 13.68 -8.68 44.84
C ILE A 142 14.34 -9.61 45.87
N VAL A 143 14.37 -10.90 45.58
CA VAL A 143 14.94 -11.90 46.46
C VAL A 143 16.46 -11.86 46.43
N LEU A 144 17.06 -11.66 45.27
CA LEU A 144 18.50 -11.53 45.14
C LEU A 144 19.07 -10.31 45.91
N ALA A 145 18.29 -9.23 45.99
CA ALA A 145 18.67 -8.04 46.76
C ALA A 145 18.77 -8.30 48.28
N LEU A 146 18.16 -9.37 48.80
CA LEU A 146 18.25 -9.78 50.21
C LEU A 146 19.55 -10.50 50.53
N LEU A 147 20.30 -10.93 49.51
CA LEU A 147 21.55 -11.65 49.70
C LEU A 147 22.71 -10.69 50.04
N PRO A 148 23.59 -11.04 50.96
CA PRO A 148 24.54 -10.11 51.58
C PRO A 148 25.64 -9.62 50.65
N ASP A 149 25.98 -10.39 49.63
CA ASP A 149 27.08 -10.06 48.73
C ASP A 149 26.86 -10.61 47.30
N PRO A 150 27.53 -10.03 46.27
CA PRO A 150 27.41 -10.47 44.88
C PRO A 150 27.82 -11.94 44.66
N ALA A 151 28.66 -12.55 45.51
CA ALA A 151 29.04 -13.95 45.37
C ALA A 151 27.90 -14.87 45.82
N ALA A 152 27.18 -14.50 46.89
CA ALA A 152 25.96 -15.18 47.30
C ALA A 152 24.88 -15.09 46.22
N GLN A 153 24.66 -13.91 45.65
CA GLN A 153 23.73 -13.71 44.51
C GLN A 153 24.07 -14.64 43.34
N ARG A 154 25.34 -14.69 42.95
CA ARG A 154 25.79 -15.57 41.86
C ARG A 154 25.56 -17.04 42.18
N ARG A 155 25.85 -17.51 43.42
CA ARG A 155 25.61 -18.92 43.81
C ARG A 155 24.14 -19.30 43.67
N GLU A 156 23.22 -18.45 44.11
CA GLU A 156 21.79 -18.76 44.03
C GLU A 156 21.30 -18.75 42.58
N ILE A 157 21.79 -17.85 41.73
CA ILE A 157 21.47 -17.84 40.31
C ILE A 157 22.02 -19.09 39.60
N TYR A 158 23.26 -19.52 39.91
CA TYR A 158 23.79 -20.78 39.39
C TYR A 158 22.97 -21.98 39.83
N ARG A 159 22.52 -22.00 41.10
CA ARG A 159 21.65 -23.06 41.65
C ARG A 159 20.32 -23.11 40.87
N LEU A 160 19.67 -21.97 40.69
CA LEU A 160 18.42 -21.87 39.93
C LEU A 160 18.59 -22.34 38.47
N HIS A 161 19.65 -21.87 37.81
CA HIS A 161 19.94 -22.26 36.44
C HIS A 161 20.22 -23.77 36.30
N ALA A 162 21.02 -24.35 37.22
CA ALA A 162 21.28 -25.78 37.24
C ALA A 162 20.00 -26.59 37.47
N TRP A 163 19.14 -26.13 38.38
CA TRP A 163 17.85 -26.75 38.67
C TRP A 163 16.92 -26.74 37.43
N LEU A 164 16.85 -25.62 36.68
CA LEU A 164 16.06 -25.52 35.45
C LEU A 164 16.56 -26.52 34.40
N LEU A 165 17.85 -26.66 34.22
CA LEU A 165 18.46 -27.63 33.28
C LEU A 165 18.21 -29.07 33.70
N GLU A 166 18.33 -29.41 35.02
CA GLU A 166 18.09 -30.75 35.53
C GLU A 166 16.64 -31.21 35.33
N HIS A 167 15.69 -30.28 35.42
CA HIS A 167 14.26 -30.57 35.23
C HIS A 167 13.77 -30.36 33.80
N GLU A 168 14.66 -30.01 32.85
CA GLU A 168 14.35 -29.75 31.43
C GLU A 168 13.23 -28.73 31.23
N MET A 169 13.05 -27.80 32.17
CA MET A 169 11.98 -26.79 32.13
C MET A 169 12.33 -25.61 31.24
N THR A 170 11.38 -25.18 30.43
CA THR A 170 11.49 -23.90 29.71
C THR A 170 11.15 -22.77 30.65
N GLY A 171 12.18 -22.03 31.09
CA GLY A 171 12.07 -21.04 32.16
C GLY A 171 12.19 -19.60 31.64
N ILE A 172 11.34 -18.69 32.16
CA ILE A 172 11.52 -17.24 32.05
C ILE A 172 11.88 -16.70 33.45
N ILE A 173 12.94 -15.90 33.51
CA ILE A 173 13.31 -15.15 34.71
C ILE A 173 13.13 -13.67 34.37
N THR A 174 12.32 -12.94 35.12
CA THR A 174 12.20 -11.50 34.96
C THR A 174 13.11 -10.75 35.92
N LEU A 175 13.73 -9.68 35.43
CA LEU A 175 14.55 -8.77 36.22
C LEU A 175 14.16 -7.33 35.96
N LYS A 176 14.21 -6.49 36.97
CA LYS A 176 14.06 -5.06 36.85
C LYS A 176 15.37 -4.43 36.36
N ALA A 177 15.29 -3.57 35.39
CA ALA A 177 16.40 -2.74 34.94
C ALA A 177 16.24 -1.33 35.48
N ASP A 178 17.19 -0.85 36.26
CA ASP A 178 17.24 0.56 36.68
C ASP A 178 18.16 1.32 35.72
N GLY A 179 17.57 2.26 34.92
CA GLY A 179 18.32 3.28 34.17
C GLY A 179 18.89 2.86 32.82
N PHE A 180 18.04 2.53 31.85
CA PHE A 180 18.45 2.24 30.46
C PHE A 180 18.77 3.46 29.60
N GLU A 181 18.64 4.69 30.09
CA GLU A 181 18.86 5.92 29.30
C GLU A 181 20.33 6.34 29.12
N SER A 182 21.29 5.63 29.73
CA SER A 182 22.73 5.90 29.56
C SER A 182 23.50 4.62 29.37
N GLY A 183 24.09 4.42 28.21
CA GLY A 183 24.83 3.22 27.79
C GLY A 183 26.09 2.86 28.60
N ALA A 184 26.16 3.12 29.91
CA ALA A 184 27.30 2.88 30.76
C ALA A 184 26.99 2.51 32.23
N VAL A 185 25.76 2.10 32.57
CA VAL A 185 25.51 1.64 33.97
C VAL A 185 25.62 0.14 34.02
N SER A 186 26.58 -0.34 34.77
CA SER A 186 26.74 -1.76 35.12
C SER A 186 25.50 -2.22 35.90
N GLN A 187 24.64 -2.97 35.22
CA GLN A 187 23.47 -3.58 35.85
C GLN A 187 23.95 -4.55 36.95
N PRO A 188 23.37 -4.53 38.17
CA PRO A 188 23.79 -5.42 39.27
C PRO A 188 23.83 -6.90 38.86
N PHE A 189 22.99 -7.29 37.90
CA PHE A 189 22.84 -8.66 37.42
C PHE A 189 23.28 -8.87 35.97
N GLY A 190 24.11 -7.98 35.38
CA GLY A 190 24.57 -8.06 34.00
C GLY A 190 25.23 -9.39 33.64
N PHE A 191 25.85 -10.09 34.61
CA PHE A 191 26.44 -11.40 34.39
C PHE A 191 25.41 -12.49 34.03
N MET A 192 24.14 -12.37 34.42
CA MET A 192 23.09 -13.33 34.07
C MET A 192 22.88 -13.44 32.55
N GLN A 193 23.09 -12.36 31.80
CA GLN A 193 23.00 -12.39 30.35
C GLN A 193 23.99 -13.38 29.71
N PHE A 194 25.14 -13.62 30.37
CA PHE A 194 26.11 -14.58 29.86
C PHE A 194 25.73 -16.04 30.19
N MET A 195 24.92 -16.27 31.21
CA MET A 195 24.50 -17.61 31.65
C MET A 195 23.32 -18.14 30.85
N VAL A 196 22.33 -17.31 30.59
CA VAL A 196 21.08 -17.69 29.92
C VAL A 196 21.27 -17.96 28.44
N ASP A 197 20.34 -18.74 27.85
CA ASP A 197 20.35 -19.07 26.43
C ASP A 197 19.64 -18.03 25.55
N CYS A 198 18.66 -17.33 26.11
CA CYS A 198 17.97 -16.22 25.47
C CYS A 198 17.88 -15.03 26.43
N ALA A 199 18.04 -13.81 25.89
CA ALA A 199 17.89 -12.57 26.64
C ALA A 199 17.04 -11.59 25.86
N ILE A 200 15.91 -11.16 26.45
CA ILE A 200 14.95 -10.23 25.88
C ILE A 200 14.92 -8.97 26.74
N ILE A 201 15.01 -7.82 26.10
CA ILE A 201 14.97 -6.51 26.75
C ILE A 201 13.69 -5.80 26.36
N LEU A 202 12.96 -5.30 27.35
CA LEU A 202 11.79 -4.46 27.20
C LEU A 202 12.11 -3.03 27.59
N ASN A 203 12.02 -2.12 26.62
CA ASN A 203 12.20 -0.69 26.83
C ASN A 203 10.84 0.00 26.87
N HIS A 204 10.69 0.94 27.79
CA HIS A 204 9.55 1.84 27.85
C HIS A 204 10.06 3.26 28.00
N SER A 205 9.77 4.11 27.02
CA SER A 205 10.17 5.51 26.99
C SER A 205 8.99 6.41 26.62
N VAL A 206 9.09 7.69 26.98
CA VAL A 206 8.11 8.70 26.56
C VAL A 206 8.85 9.69 25.67
N VAL A 207 8.49 9.71 24.39
CA VAL A 207 9.08 10.60 23.40
C VAL A 207 8.02 11.59 22.92
N LEU A 208 8.28 12.88 23.08
CA LEU A 208 7.34 13.95 22.71
C LEU A 208 5.93 13.78 23.32
N GLY A 209 5.88 13.27 24.57
CA GLY A 209 4.60 13.03 25.26
C GLY A 209 3.89 11.72 24.85
N VAL A 210 4.43 10.97 23.91
CA VAL A 210 3.88 9.68 23.46
C VAL A 210 4.66 8.53 24.08
N SER A 211 3.95 7.60 24.73
CA SER A 211 4.52 6.37 25.29
C SER A 211 4.92 5.41 24.19
N GLN A 212 6.17 5.00 24.17
CA GLN A 212 6.74 4.02 23.23
C GLN A 212 7.28 2.82 23.99
N ARG A 213 6.93 1.63 23.56
CA ARG A 213 7.42 0.36 24.10
C ARG A 213 8.10 -0.43 23.01
N ASN A 214 9.35 -0.84 23.24
CA ASN A 214 10.13 -1.58 22.28
C ASN A 214 10.69 -2.86 22.93
N LEU A 215 10.75 -3.95 22.16
CA LEU A 215 11.36 -5.22 22.53
C LEU A 215 12.57 -5.47 21.64
N ARG A 216 13.67 -5.93 22.24
CA ARG A 216 14.85 -6.40 21.52
C ARG A 216 15.31 -7.74 22.07
N ILE A 217 15.60 -8.67 21.17
CA ILE A 217 16.30 -9.90 21.51
C ILE A 217 17.79 -9.58 21.49
N GLN A 218 18.42 -9.58 22.66
CA GLN A 218 19.84 -9.27 22.79
C GLN A 218 20.72 -10.49 22.52
N LYS A 219 20.20 -11.69 22.80
CA LYS A 219 20.91 -12.94 22.67
C LYS A 219 19.96 -14.10 22.46
N TYR A 220 20.33 -15.02 21.58
CA TYR A 220 19.66 -16.31 21.41
C TYR A 220 20.69 -17.35 20.99
N ARG A 221 21.00 -18.34 21.85
CA ARG A 221 21.98 -19.39 21.56
C ARG A 221 21.38 -20.48 20.69
N GLY A 222 22.09 -20.86 19.63
CA GLY A 222 21.76 -22.00 18.78
C GLY A 222 20.70 -21.76 17.73
N SER A 223 20.27 -20.50 17.49
CA SER A 223 19.36 -20.13 16.42
C SER A 223 19.63 -18.70 15.96
N SER A 224 19.33 -18.42 14.70
CA SER A 224 19.18 -17.04 14.22
C SER A 224 17.91 -16.40 14.81
N PHE A 225 17.93 -15.11 15.00
CA PHE A 225 16.83 -14.31 15.52
C PHE A 225 16.88 -12.91 14.92
N ASP A 226 15.81 -12.14 15.07
CA ASP A 226 15.80 -10.73 14.67
C ASP A 226 16.46 -9.88 15.78
N GLU A 227 17.57 -9.23 15.45
CA GLU A 227 18.38 -8.41 16.38
C GLU A 227 17.84 -6.97 16.50
N ASN A 228 16.90 -6.59 15.62
CA ASN A 228 16.36 -5.23 15.60
C ASN A 228 15.41 -5.00 16.77
N GLU A 229 15.33 -3.75 17.19
CA GLU A 229 14.34 -3.30 18.14
C GLU A 229 12.97 -3.26 17.49
N SER A 230 11.99 -3.97 18.05
CA SER A 230 10.62 -4.04 17.54
C SER A 230 9.64 -3.42 18.53
N PRO A 231 8.75 -2.53 18.08
CA PRO A 231 7.72 -1.98 18.95
C PRO A 231 6.71 -3.04 19.35
N PHE A 232 6.17 -2.92 20.57
CA PHE A 232 5.11 -3.81 21.04
C PHE A 232 4.00 -3.06 21.77
N LEU A 233 2.85 -3.69 21.82
CA LEU A 233 1.66 -3.19 22.49
C LEU A 233 1.20 -4.16 23.58
N ILE A 234 0.53 -3.60 24.57
CA ILE A 234 -0.24 -4.34 25.57
C ILE A 234 -1.69 -3.89 25.40
N GLY A 235 -2.51 -4.75 24.82
CA GLY A 235 -3.93 -4.49 24.53
C GLY A 235 -4.85 -5.49 25.24
N LYS A 236 -6.11 -5.53 24.84
CA LYS A 236 -7.11 -6.46 25.40
C LYS A 236 -6.74 -7.94 25.25
N GLY A 237 -5.97 -8.29 24.23
CA GLY A 237 -5.48 -9.67 24.02
C GLY A 237 -4.13 -9.97 24.68
N GLY A 238 -3.57 -9.04 25.45
CA GLY A 238 -2.26 -9.14 26.08
C GLY A 238 -1.16 -8.45 25.29
N PHE A 239 0.02 -9.08 25.25
CA PHE A 239 1.24 -8.58 24.64
C PHE A 239 1.31 -8.97 23.16
N GLU A 240 1.63 -8.02 22.27
CA GLU A 240 1.78 -8.21 20.83
C GLU A 240 2.97 -7.41 20.32
N VAL A 241 3.83 -8.03 19.50
CA VAL A 241 5.01 -7.37 18.90
C VAL A 241 4.76 -7.02 17.45
N ALA A 242 5.01 -5.78 17.07
CA ALA A 242 4.90 -5.31 15.70
C ALA A 242 6.18 -5.62 14.90
N VAL A 243 6.31 -6.83 14.37
CA VAL A 243 7.46 -7.21 13.54
C VAL A 243 7.40 -6.60 12.15
N SER A 244 8.62 -6.26 11.64
CA SER A 244 8.77 -5.66 10.31
C SER A 244 8.67 -6.69 9.16
N ARG A 245 8.98 -7.95 9.42
CA ARG A 245 8.95 -9.03 8.42
C ARG A 245 8.05 -10.15 8.91
N THR A 246 7.07 -10.51 8.10
CA THR A 246 6.37 -11.79 8.23
C THR A 246 7.27 -12.86 7.63
N LEU A 247 8.22 -13.41 8.43
CA LEU A 247 9.04 -14.54 8.01
C LEU A 247 8.13 -15.77 7.90
N GLY A 248 7.86 -16.25 6.69
CA GLY A 248 7.34 -17.60 6.49
C GLY A 248 5.89 -17.77 6.02
N ARG A 249 5.08 -16.70 5.87
CA ARG A 249 3.90 -16.81 5.02
C ARG A 249 4.32 -16.49 3.59
N GLY A 250 4.05 -17.42 2.68
CA GLY A 250 4.33 -17.27 1.26
C GLY A 250 3.88 -15.88 0.78
N GLN A 251 4.73 -15.21 0.00
CA GLN A 251 4.31 -13.99 -0.67
C GLN A 251 3.00 -14.27 -1.38
N ALA A 252 2.01 -13.40 -1.22
CA ALA A 252 0.78 -13.49 -2.00
C ALA A 252 1.17 -13.66 -3.49
N GLU A 253 0.51 -14.57 -4.19
CA GLU A 253 0.79 -14.77 -5.60
C GLU A 253 0.66 -13.45 -6.35
N VAL A 254 1.72 -13.10 -7.08
CA VAL A 254 1.69 -11.91 -7.94
C VAL A 254 0.70 -12.18 -9.06
N THR A 255 -0.41 -11.48 -9.04
CA THR A 255 -1.47 -11.61 -10.04
C THR A 255 -1.46 -10.43 -11.00
N ASN A 256 -1.91 -10.69 -12.24
CA ASN A 256 -2.17 -9.64 -13.23
C ASN A 256 -3.59 -9.07 -13.12
N GLU A 257 -4.35 -9.48 -12.11
CA GLU A 257 -5.70 -8.97 -11.86
C GLU A 257 -5.67 -7.45 -11.63
N ARG A 258 -6.62 -6.76 -12.28
CA ARG A 258 -6.85 -5.33 -12.12
C ARG A 258 -8.11 -5.08 -11.32
N VAL A 259 -8.07 -4.10 -10.45
CA VAL A 259 -9.19 -3.64 -9.65
C VAL A 259 -9.49 -2.18 -9.96
N SER A 260 -10.75 -1.87 -10.14
CA SER A 260 -11.18 -0.50 -10.45
C SER A 260 -10.81 0.47 -9.32
N SER A 261 -10.37 1.66 -9.68
CA SER A 261 -10.16 2.80 -8.79
C SER A 261 -11.47 3.47 -8.34
N GLY A 262 -12.62 3.09 -8.93
CA GLY A 262 -13.90 3.77 -8.76
C GLY A 262 -14.09 4.97 -9.68
N VAL A 263 -13.14 5.22 -10.60
CA VAL A 263 -13.22 6.30 -11.58
C VAL A 263 -12.77 5.78 -12.95
N ASP A 264 -13.70 5.58 -13.87
CA ASP A 264 -13.47 4.92 -15.18
C ASP A 264 -12.30 5.53 -15.97
N ARG A 265 -12.16 6.85 -15.90
CA ARG A 265 -11.09 7.52 -16.63
C ARG A 265 -9.71 7.25 -16.00
N VAL A 266 -9.63 7.15 -14.66
CA VAL A 266 -8.40 6.75 -13.95
C VAL A 266 -8.05 5.31 -14.30
N ASP A 267 -9.04 4.43 -14.36
CA ASP A 267 -8.84 3.04 -14.76
C ASP A 267 -8.31 2.95 -16.20
N THR A 268 -8.89 3.73 -17.12
CA THR A 268 -8.39 3.80 -18.50
C THR A 268 -6.94 4.28 -18.56
N MET A 269 -6.56 5.31 -17.78
CA MET A 269 -5.20 5.85 -17.72
C MET A 269 -4.19 4.85 -17.14
N LEU A 270 -4.67 3.90 -16.33
CA LEU A 270 -3.87 2.84 -15.69
C LEU A 270 -3.98 1.48 -16.41
N GLY A 271 -4.65 1.42 -17.57
CA GLY A 271 -4.80 0.17 -18.31
C GLY A 271 -5.69 -0.86 -17.63
N GLY A 272 -6.76 -0.40 -16.95
CA GLY A 272 -7.78 -1.22 -16.30
C GLY A 272 -7.84 -1.10 -14.77
N GLY A 273 -7.21 -0.09 -14.18
CA GLY A 273 -7.20 0.15 -12.74
C GLY A 273 -5.91 -0.25 -12.03
N TYR A 274 -5.97 -0.42 -10.72
CA TYR A 274 -4.81 -0.82 -9.89
C TYR A 274 -4.54 -2.33 -10.02
N TYR A 275 -3.30 -2.75 -9.82
CA TYR A 275 -3.03 -4.17 -9.62
C TYR A 275 -3.55 -4.65 -8.27
N ARG A 276 -4.07 -5.89 -8.23
CA ARG A 276 -4.45 -6.56 -6.98
C ARG A 276 -3.23 -6.66 -6.05
N GLY A 277 -3.39 -6.29 -4.77
CA GLY A 277 -2.32 -6.31 -3.79
C GLY A 277 -1.25 -5.21 -3.98
N ALA A 278 -1.46 -4.26 -4.89
CA ALA A 278 -0.58 -3.12 -5.05
C ALA A 278 -0.83 -2.02 -4.01
N SER A 279 0.20 -1.20 -3.80
CA SER A 279 0.12 0.01 -2.98
C SER A 279 -0.01 1.25 -3.86
N VAL A 280 -1.03 2.06 -3.59
CA VAL A 280 -1.33 3.31 -4.29
C VAL A 280 -1.13 4.48 -3.34
N LEU A 281 -0.38 5.47 -3.75
CA LEU A 281 -0.17 6.71 -3.02
C LEU A 281 -0.85 7.87 -3.77
N ILE A 282 -1.72 8.62 -3.09
CA ILE A 282 -2.37 9.82 -3.60
C ILE A 282 -1.84 11.02 -2.82
N THR A 283 -1.07 11.88 -3.45
CA THR A 283 -0.49 13.08 -2.83
C THR A 283 -1.18 14.35 -3.29
N GLY A 284 -1.14 15.38 -2.48
CA GLY A 284 -1.66 16.71 -2.87
C GLY A 284 -1.95 17.62 -1.68
N PHE A 285 -2.19 18.90 -1.98
CA PHE A 285 -2.58 19.90 -0.98
C PHE A 285 -3.95 19.62 -0.36
N PRO A 286 -4.29 20.24 0.78
CA PRO A 286 -5.65 20.18 1.31
C PRO A 286 -6.69 20.62 0.27
N GLY A 287 -7.84 19.91 0.22
CA GLY A 287 -8.94 20.23 -0.69
C GLY A 287 -8.78 19.77 -2.15
N THR A 288 -7.70 19.06 -2.50
CA THR A 288 -7.48 18.54 -3.87
C THR A 288 -8.28 17.28 -4.20
N ALA A 289 -9.15 16.80 -3.31
CA ALA A 289 -10.01 15.61 -3.47
C ALA A 289 -9.32 14.25 -3.24
N LYS A 290 -8.27 14.19 -2.42
CA LYS A 290 -7.61 12.92 -2.05
C LYS A 290 -8.57 11.93 -1.39
N THR A 291 -9.26 12.38 -0.32
CA THR A 291 -10.27 11.59 0.39
C THR A 291 -11.40 11.13 -0.52
N THR A 292 -11.81 12.00 -1.46
CA THR A 292 -12.88 11.68 -2.42
C THR A 292 -12.45 10.55 -3.37
N LEU A 293 -11.23 10.62 -3.89
CA LEU A 293 -10.69 9.59 -4.77
C LEU A 293 -10.50 8.24 -4.03
N SER A 294 -10.09 8.30 -2.75
CA SER A 294 -9.99 7.11 -1.90
C SER A 294 -11.36 6.53 -1.54
N GLY A 295 -12.36 7.40 -1.35
CA GLY A 295 -13.75 7.00 -1.12
C GLY A 295 -14.36 6.29 -2.33
N ALA A 296 -14.12 6.80 -3.53
CA ALA A 296 -14.55 6.15 -4.77
C ALA A 296 -13.94 4.74 -4.92
N PHE A 297 -12.66 4.58 -4.58
CA PHE A 297 -12.04 3.25 -4.54
C PHE A 297 -12.70 2.32 -3.52
N ALA A 298 -12.99 2.82 -2.31
CA ALA A 298 -13.65 2.03 -1.27
C ALA A 298 -15.06 1.60 -1.70
N GLU A 299 -15.83 2.50 -2.31
CA GLU A 299 -17.15 2.20 -2.85
C GLU A 299 -17.07 1.11 -3.93
N ALA A 300 -16.23 1.29 -4.94
CA ALA A 300 -16.04 0.32 -6.02
C ALA A 300 -15.55 -1.05 -5.51
N ALA A 301 -14.73 -1.09 -4.45
CA ALA A 301 -14.30 -2.33 -3.83
C ALA A 301 -15.47 -3.06 -3.17
N CYS A 302 -16.30 -2.35 -2.41
CA CYS A 302 -17.50 -2.93 -1.79
C CYS A 302 -18.53 -3.38 -2.84
N GLU A 303 -18.71 -2.64 -3.93
CA GLU A 303 -19.59 -3.03 -5.05
C GLU A 303 -19.15 -4.33 -5.72
N ARG A 304 -17.84 -4.62 -5.75
CA ARG A 304 -17.30 -5.92 -6.18
C ARG A 304 -17.51 -7.04 -5.16
N GLY A 305 -18.11 -6.75 -3.99
CA GLY A 305 -18.29 -7.71 -2.90
C GLY A 305 -17.03 -7.93 -2.07
N GLU A 306 -16.07 -7.01 -2.09
CA GLU A 306 -14.81 -7.11 -1.35
C GLU A 306 -14.92 -6.42 0.01
N ARG A 307 -14.54 -7.12 1.08
CA ARG A 307 -14.45 -6.52 2.41
C ARG A 307 -13.37 -5.45 2.41
N THR A 308 -13.76 -4.23 2.74
CA THR A 308 -12.93 -3.05 2.69
C THR A 308 -12.81 -2.41 4.07
N MET A 309 -11.63 -1.92 4.43
CA MET A 309 -11.42 -1.13 5.62
C MET A 309 -10.96 0.28 5.24
N PHE A 310 -11.57 1.29 5.84
CA PHE A 310 -11.21 2.70 5.66
C PHE A 310 -10.77 3.29 7.01
N VAL A 311 -9.50 3.68 7.11
CA VAL A 311 -8.91 4.30 8.30
C VAL A 311 -8.76 5.80 8.06
N SER A 312 -9.52 6.60 8.81
CA SER A 312 -9.43 8.06 8.79
C SER A 312 -8.67 8.57 10.02
N PHE A 313 -7.63 9.38 9.82
CA PHE A 313 -6.87 10.01 10.90
C PHE A 313 -7.32 11.43 11.23
N ASP A 314 -7.82 12.17 10.24
CA ASP A 314 -8.14 13.59 10.40
C ASP A 314 -9.61 13.83 10.73
N SER A 315 -10.52 12.97 10.28
CA SER A 315 -11.97 13.13 10.42
C SER A 315 -12.63 11.94 11.09
N ASP A 316 -13.77 12.17 11.72
CA ASP A 316 -14.62 11.10 12.22
C ASP A 316 -15.26 10.31 11.06
N SER A 317 -15.55 9.04 11.29
CA SER A 317 -16.13 8.14 10.28
C SER A 317 -17.43 8.68 9.69
N ASN A 318 -18.32 9.23 10.54
CA ASN A 318 -19.60 9.79 10.10
C ASN A 318 -19.41 11.08 9.28
N GLU A 319 -18.40 11.90 9.61
CA GLU A 319 -18.05 13.08 8.82
C GLU A 319 -17.55 12.70 7.44
N VAL A 320 -16.68 11.69 7.35
CA VAL A 320 -16.18 11.15 6.07
C VAL A 320 -17.34 10.66 5.22
N ILE A 321 -18.23 9.83 5.76
CA ILE A 321 -19.39 9.28 5.05
C ILE A 321 -20.30 10.41 4.54
N ARG A 322 -20.65 11.38 5.40
CA ARG A 322 -21.47 12.52 5.03
C ARG A 322 -20.83 13.35 3.90
N ASN A 323 -19.54 13.66 4.04
CA ASN A 323 -18.83 14.49 3.07
C ASN A 323 -18.68 13.79 1.71
N LEU A 324 -18.46 12.49 1.70
CA LEU A 324 -18.43 11.68 0.47
C LEU A 324 -19.82 11.55 -0.15
N GLY A 325 -20.86 11.41 0.67
CA GLY A 325 -22.25 11.40 0.21
C GLY A 325 -22.67 12.66 -0.55
N SER A 326 -22.13 13.82 -0.16
CA SER A 326 -22.41 15.10 -0.85
C SER A 326 -21.82 15.19 -2.26
N VAL A 327 -20.93 14.31 -2.60
CA VAL A 327 -20.31 14.20 -3.95
C VAL A 327 -20.63 12.86 -4.62
N GLY A 328 -21.76 12.24 -4.27
CA GLY A 328 -22.29 11.07 -4.95
C GLY A 328 -21.71 9.72 -4.52
N ILE A 329 -20.77 9.66 -3.56
CA ILE A 329 -20.16 8.41 -3.07
C ILE A 329 -20.93 7.92 -1.84
N GLN A 330 -21.62 6.78 -1.96
CA GLN A 330 -22.58 6.26 -0.98
C GLN A 330 -22.00 5.13 -0.13
N LEU A 331 -21.17 5.47 0.87
CA LEU A 331 -20.52 4.46 1.73
C LEU A 331 -21.43 3.90 2.82
N ASN A 332 -22.49 4.62 3.21
CA ASN A 332 -23.32 4.25 4.36
C ASN A 332 -23.92 2.83 4.22
N ARG A 333 -24.42 2.48 3.03
CA ARG A 333 -24.98 1.15 2.73
C ARG A 333 -24.01 0.01 3.02
N PHE A 334 -22.71 0.23 2.75
CA PHE A 334 -21.67 -0.79 2.95
C PHE A 334 -21.20 -0.89 4.41
N VAL A 335 -21.38 0.18 5.19
CA VAL A 335 -21.17 0.14 6.65
C VAL A 335 -22.31 -0.65 7.30
N GLU A 336 -23.55 -0.45 6.86
CA GLU A 336 -24.74 -1.13 7.37
C GLU A 336 -24.73 -2.64 7.07
N ASP A 337 -24.27 -3.06 5.87
CA ASP A 337 -24.17 -4.48 5.50
C ASP A 337 -22.90 -5.17 6.00
N GLY A 338 -21.97 -4.41 6.60
CA GLY A 338 -20.73 -4.91 7.17
C GLY A 338 -19.64 -5.24 6.15
N SER A 339 -19.77 -4.83 4.89
CA SER A 339 -18.71 -4.97 3.88
C SER A 339 -17.63 -3.88 4.00
N LEU A 340 -17.99 -2.70 4.56
CA LEU A 340 -17.06 -1.62 4.85
C LEU A 340 -16.89 -1.42 6.38
N ASN A 341 -15.66 -1.52 6.86
CA ASN A 341 -15.30 -1.15 8.22
C ASN A 341 -14.66 0.24 8.24
N MET A 342 -15.36 1.23 8.83
CA MET A 342 -14.85 2.59 9.00
C MET A 342 -14.19 2.74 10.37
N VAL A 343 -12.92 3.12 10.37
CA VAL A 343 -12.12 3.30 11.60
C VAL A 343 -11.67 4.75 11.70
N SER A 344 -12.13 5.44 12.74
CA SER A 344 -11.63 6.77 13.09
C SER A 344 -10.45 6.64 14.06
N ALA A 345 -9.29 7.15 13.69
CA ALA A 345 -8.06 7.08 14.46
C ALA A 345 -7.45 8.48 14.61
N ARG A 346 -7.54 9.05 15.81
CA ARG A 346 -6.88 10.32 16.12
C ARG A 346 -5.48 10.05 16.67
N THR A 347 -4.47 10.67 16.09
CA THR A 347 -3.04 10.48 16.39
C THR A 347 -2.64 10.89 17.81
N ILE A 348 -3.46 11.67 18.52
CA ILE A 348 -3.18 12.16 19.89
C ILE A 348 -3.14 11.04 20.93
N THR A 349 -3.70 9.86 20.65
CA THR A 349 -3.90 8.79 21.63
C THR A 349 -2.95 7.61 21.50
N GLY A 350 -1.97 7.63 20.58
CA GLY A 350 -1.03 6.52 20.39
C GLY A 350 0.18 6.84 19.54
N SER A 351 1.19 5.98 19.57
CA SER A 351 2.33 6.05 18.68
C SER A 351 1.96 5.54 17.28
N ALA A 352 2.79 5.87 16.28
CA ALA A 352 2.62 5.37 14.91
C ALA A 352 2.57 3.83 14.86
N GLU A 353 3.38 3.17 15.68
CA GLU A 353 3.42 1.71 15.84
C GLU A 353 2.11 1.15 16.41
N THR A 354 1.51 1.87 17.36
CA THR A 354 0.20 1.47 17.93
C THR A 354 -0.85 1.41 16.82
N TYR A 355 -0.85 2.39 15.93
CA TYR A 355 -1.78 2.39 14.79
C TYR A 355 -1.48 1.26 13.81
N LEU A 356 -0.21 0.99 13.52
CA LEU A 356 0.17 -0.12 12.64
C LEU A 356 -0.39 -1.46 13.14
N VAL A 357 -0.18 -1.78 14.43
CA VAL A 357 -0.69 -3.01 15.03
C VAL A 357 -2.22 -3.03 14.98
N ARG A 358 -2.86 -1.95 15.40
CA ARG A 358 -4.33 -1.84 15.39
C ARG A 358 -4.92 -2.01 13.99
N ILE A 359 -4.33 -1.37 12.98
CA ILE A 359 -4.76 -1.51 11.58
C ILE A 359 -4.62 -2.97 11.12
N LYS A 360 -3.48 -3.61 11.40
CA LYS A 360 -3.25 -5.02 11.05
C LYS A 360 -4.28 -5.95 11.70
N THR A 361 -4.54 -5.78 13.00
CA THR A 361 -5.49 -6.59 13.75
C THR A 361 -6.90 -6.42 13.20
N LEU A 362 -7.38 -5.18 13.07
CA LEU A 362 -8.71 -4.89 12.55
C LEU A 362 -8.91 -5.36 11.10
N ALA A 363 -7.89 -5.19 10.26
CA ALA A 363 -7.95 -5.65 8.87
C ALA A 363 -8.04 -7.19 8.77
N ARG A 364 -7.33 -7.92 9.65
CA ARG A 364 -7.42 -9.38 9.73
C ARG A 364 -8.78 -9.84 10.27
N GLU A 365 -9.28 -9.24 11.33
CA GLU A 365 -10.61 -9.53 11.90
C GLU A 365 -11.71 -9.28 10.88
N HIS A 366 -11.62 -8.19 10.14
CA HIS A 366 -12.56 -7.84 9.07
C HIS A 366 -12.33 -8.67 7.78
N GLN A 367 -11.23 -9.42 7.68
CA GLN A 367 -10.81 -10.12 6.45
C GLN A 367 -10.73 -9.18 5.24
N ALA A 368 -10.17 -7.97 5.46
CA ALA A 368 -10.12 -6.93 4.45
C ALA A 368 -9.27 -7.34 3.24
N ARG A 369 -9.79 -7.14 2.04
CA ARG A 369 -9.06 -7.27 0.76
C ARG A 369 -8.61 -5.92 0.21
N CYS A 370 -9.27 -4.87 0.64
CA CYS A 370 -8.92 -3.49 0.30
C CYS A 370 -8.77 -2.66 1.58
N LEU A 371 -7.77 -1.80 1.61
CA LEU A 371 -7.47 -0.93 2.75
C LEU A 371 -7.23 0.49 2.26
N VAL A 372 -7.93 1.45 2.86
CA VAL A 372 -7.69 2.88 2.67
C VAL A 372 -7.13 3.48 3.96
N VAL A 373 -6.09 4.30 3.84
CA VAL A 373 -5.47 5.04 4.95
C VAL A 373 -5.39 6.53 4.60
N ASP A 374 -6.18 7.34 5.26
CA ASP A 374 -6.39 8.76 4.92
C ASP A 374 -6.26 9.70 6.12
N PRO A 375 -5.20 10.53 6.18
CA PRO A 375 -3.96 10.45 5.42
C PRO A 375 -2.84 9.73 6.21
N ILE A 376 -1.99 8.98 5.52
CA ILE A 376 -0.83 8.30 6.13
C ILE A 376 0.21 9.28 6.68
N SER A 377 0.29 10.50 6.11
CA SER A 377 1.19 11.56 6.57
C SER A 377 0.94 12.00 8.00
N THR A 378 -0.25 11.77 8.55
CA THR A 378 -0.57 12.09 9.95
C THR A 378 0.22 11.23 10.93
N LEU A 379 0.72 10.06 10.52
CA LEU A 379 1.62 9.24 11.36
C LEU A 379 2.88 10.00 11.77
N SER A 380 3.37 10.96 10.98
CA SER A 380 4.53 11.80 11.33
C SER A 380 4.28 12.70 12.54
N LYS A 381 3.02 13.04 12.82
CA LYS A 381 2.63 13.83 13.98
C LYS A 381 2.65 13.02 15.29
N SER A 382 2.73 11.68 15.19
CA SER A 382 2.67 10.75 16.33
C SER A 382 4.05 10.35 16.84
N GLY A 383 5.12 11.04 16.47
CA GLY A 383 6.48 10.74 16.90
C GLY A 383 7.55 11.35 15.98
N ASN A 384 8.68 10.65 15.83
CA ASN A 384 9.77 11.04 14.97
C ASN A 384 9.44 10.70 13.49
N GLU A 385 9.84 11.54 12.54
CA GLU A 385 9.65 11.32 11.10
C GLU A 385 10.23 9.98 10.59
N LEU A 386 11.39 9.57 11.10
CA LEU A 386 12.02 8.30 10.76
C LEU A 386 11.16 7.11 11.21
N THR A 387 10.55 7.21 12.39
CA THR A 387 9.63 6.19 12.90
C THR A 387 8.37 6.11 12.03
N ALA A 388 7.79 7.25 11.70
CA ALA A 388 6.61 7.31 10.85
C ALA A 388 6.87 6.75 9.44
N HIS A 389 8.03 7.05 8.86
CA HIS A 389 8.45 6.47 7.59
C HIS A 389 8.56 4.94 7.67
N SER A 390 9.26 4.43 8.69
CA SER A 390 9.40 2.99 8.91
C SER A 390 8.05 2.30 9.15
N VAL A 391 7.11 2.95 9.82
CA VAL A 391 5.74 2.43 10.03
C VAL A 391 4.96 2.37 8.71
N ALA A 392 5.05 3.42 7.89
CA ALA A 392 4.41 3.45 6.57
C ALA A 392 4.99 2.36 5.65
N GLU A 393 6.30 2.18 5.63
CA GLU A 393 6.98 1.11 4.91
C GLU A 393 6.49 -0.27 5.34
N ARG A 394 6.46 -0.53 6.65
CA ARG A 394 5.95 -1.80 7.22
C ARG A 394 4.47 -2.05 6.93
N LEU A 395 3.65 -0.99 6.84
CA LEU A 395 2.25 -1.12 6.46
C LEU A 395 2.11 -1.55 4.99
N ILE A 396 2.88 -0.92 4.10
CA ILE A 396 2.91 -1.25 2.67
C ILE A 396 3.37 -2.70 2.46
N ASP A 397 4.48 -3.09 3.07
CA ASP A 397 5.04 -4.44 2.93
C ASP A 397 4.09 -5.51 3.47
N TRP A 398 3.48 -5.25 4.63
CA TRP A 398 2.48 -6.14 5.19
C TRP A 398 1.25 -6.28 4.29
N SER A 399 0.71 -5.17 3.76
CA SER A 399 -0.45 -5.21 2.88
C SER A 399 -0.17 -6.03 1.62
N LYS A 400 1.03 -5.90 1.04
CA LYS A 400 1.48 -6.72 -0.10
C LYS A 400 1.59 -8.20 0.25
N ALA A 401 2.14 -8.52 1.42
CA ALA A 401 2.29 -9.91 1.87
C ALA A 401 0.93 -10.60 2.10
N GLU A 402 -0.08 -9.86 2.58
CA GLU A 402 -1.45 -10.36 2.79
C GLU A 402 -2.31 -10.28 1.49
N GLY A 403 -1.78 -9.75 0.38
CA GLY A 403 -2.52 -9.57 -0.88
C GLY A 403 -3.60 -8.48 -0.82
N ILE A 404 -3.49 -7.54 0.13
CA ILE A 404 -4.43 -6.43 0.33
C ILE A 404 -4.06 -5.28 -0.61
N THR A 405 -5.02 -4.80 -1.41
CA THR A 405 -4.83 -3.58 -2.22
C THR A 405 -4.93 -2.36 -1.30
N LEU A 406 -3.83 -1.59 -1.19
CA LEU A 406 -3.70 -0.48 -0.26
C LEU A 406 -3.75 0.86 -1.01
N VAL A 407 -4.64 1.76 -0.59
CA VAL A 407 -4.67 3.16 -1.03
C VAL A 407 -4.34 4.07 0.16
N CYS A 408 -3.26 4.82 0.04
CA CYS A 408 -2.84 5.80 1.03
C CYS A 408 -2.93 7.21 0.47
N THR A 409 -3.44 8.15 1.25
CA THR A 409 -3.32 9.58 0.92
C THR A 409 -2.19 10.21 1.73
N SER A 410 -1.56 11.25 1.19
CA SER A 410 -0.54 12.04 1.90
C SER A 410 -0.72 13.53 1.63
N LEU A 411 -0.62 14.32 2.68
CA LEU A 411 -0.60 15.76 2.58
C LEU A 411 0.80 16.23 2.11
N LEU A 412 0.82 17.26 1.28
CA LEU A 412 2.02 17.99 0.90
C LEU A 412 1.97 19.36 1.58
N ASP A 413 3.10 19.75 2.20
CA ASP A 413 3.26 21.10 2.74
C ASP A 413 3.82 22.04 1.66
N GLU A 414 3.50 23.33 1.74
CA GLU A 414 3.95 24.34 0.77
C GLU A 414 5.48 24.43 0.65
N MET A 415 6.22 24.11 1.72
CA MET A 415 7.69 24.11 1.72
C MET A 415 8.29 22.92 0.96
N SER A 416 7.56 21.81 0.79
CA SER A 416 8.02 20.65 0.03
C SER A 416 7.80 20.79 -1.49
N SER A 417 7.05 21.81 -1.91
CA SER A 417 6.76 22.08 -3.34
C SER A 417 7.95 22.61 -4.14
N GLN A 418 9.04 23.07 -3.49
CA GLN A 418 10.25 23.55 -4.17
C GLN A 418 11.24 22.43 -4.51
N SER A 419 11.07 21.23 -3.97
CA SER A 419 11.80 20.04 -4.39
C SER A 419 10.86 19.14 -5.20
N GLU A 420 11.08 19.06 -6.49
CA GLU A 420 10.33 18.16 -7.38
C GLU A 420 10.30 16.75 -6.79
N GLY A 421 9.17 16.35 -6.19
CA GLY A 421 8.85 14.96 -5.90
C GLY A 421 8.98 14.45 -4.45
N GLY A 422 9.13 15.29 -3.43
CA GLY A 422 9.21 14.83 -2.04
C GLY A 422 7.85 14.69 -1.33
N SER A 423 7.35 13.47 -1.11
CA SER A 423 6.36 13.23 -0.05
C SER A 423 7.06 13.39 1.31
N PRO A 424 6.45 14.03 2.35
CA PRO A 424 7.04 14.19 3.67
C PRO A 424 7.58 12.90 4.29
N LEU A 425 7.00 11.76 3.92
CA LEU A 425 7.39 10.43 4.39
C LEU A 425 8.24 9.63 3.39
N GLN A 426 8.70 10.21 2.26
CA GLN A 426 9.41 9.49 1.18
C GLN A 426 8.74 8.18 0.72
N VAL A 427 7.47 7.97 1.05
CA VAL A 427 6.67 6.77 0.72
C VAL A 427 6.48 6.63 -0.80
N SER A 428 6.71 7.70 -1.55
CA SER A 428 6.63 7.73 -3.01
C SER A 428 7.53 6.70 -3.70
N THR A 429 8.67 6.35 -3.09
CA THR A 429 9.59 5.33 -3.63
C THR A 429 9.04 3.91 -3.45
N LEU A 430 8.27 3.67 -2.40
CA LEU A 430 7.74 2.36 -2.00
C LEU A 430 6.44 2.02 -2.72
N ALA A 431 5.59 3.03 -2.98
CA ALA A 431 4.31 2.83 -3.66
C ALA A 431 4.49 2.30 -5.08
N ASP A 432 3.59 1.41 -5.51
CA ASP A 432 3.58 0.88 -6.88
C ASP A 432 2.97 1.87 -7.86
N THR A 433 1.90 2.55 -7.45
CA THR A 433 1.26 3.63 -8.20
C THR A 433 1.28 4.91 -7.38
N TRP A 434 1.66 6.03 -8.02
CA TRP A 434 1.66 7.35 -7.41
C TRP A 434 0.86 8.32 -8.26
N ILE A 435 -0.24 8.82 -7.68
CA ILE A 435 -1.12 9.84 -8.24
C ILE A 435 -0.87 11.14 -7.49
N HIS A 436 -0.65 12.22 -8.23
CA HIS A 436 -0.46 13.55 -7.70
C HIS A 436 -1.61 14.46 -8.07
N LEU A 437 -2.18 15.13 -7.06
CA LEU A 437 -3.25 16.10 -7.20
C LEU A 437 -2.73 17.49 -6.85
N ASN A 438 -2.91 18.44 -7.75
CA ASN A 438 -2.49 19.82 -7.57
C ASN A 438 -3.60 20.81 -7.91
N TYR A 439 -3.37 22.07 -7.61
CA TYR A 439 -4.19 23.16 -8.13
C TYR A 439 -3.45 23.89 -9.24
N LEU A 440 -4.18 24.15 -10.31
CA LEU A 440 -3.75 25.03 -11.39
C LEU A 440 -4.61 26.30 -11.35
N VAL A 441 -3.95 27.44 -11.13
CA VAL A 441 -4.62 28.76 -11.06
C VAL A 441 -4.43 29.46 -12.39
N GLN A 442 -5.52 29.64 -13.11
CA GLN A 442 -5.52 30.29 -14.43
C GLN A 442 -6.74 31.21 -14.52
N ALA A 443 -6.56 32.41 -15.05
CA ALA A 443 -7.63 33.39 -15.26
C ALA A 443 -8.56 33.64 -14.05
N GLY A 444 -8.02 33.52 -12.82
CA GLY A 444 -8.80 33.70 -11.59
C GLY A 444 -9.56 32.46 -11.12
N GLU A 445 -9.50 31.36 -11.86
CA GLU A 445 -10.05 30.06 -11.46
C GLU A 445 -8.99 29.18 -10.84
N ARG A 446 -9.40 28.37 -9.85
CA ARG A 446 -8.56 27.37 -9.19
C ARG A 446 -9.07 25.97 -9.53
N ASN A 447 -8.53 25.39 -10.60
CA ASN A 447 -8.92 24.08 -11.09
C ASN A 447 -8.03 22.98 -10.49
N ARG A 448 -8.56 21.75 -10.33
CA ARG A 448 -7.82 20.60 -9.80
C ARG A 448 -7.20 19.85 -10.96
N GLY A 449 -5.87 19.70 -10.91
CA GLY A 449 -5.10 18.85 -11.81
C GLY A 449 -4.81 17.49 -11.18
N MET A 450 -4.80 16.45 -12.00
CA MET A 450 -4.38 15.10 -11.63
C MET A 450 -3.34 14.60 -12.62
N SER A 451 -2.24 14.02 -12.11
CA SER A 451 -1.21 13.36 -12.89
C SER A 451 -0.81 12.04 -12.26
N ILE A 452 -0.45 11.06 -13.09
CA ILE A 452 0.15 9.80 -12.66
C ILE A 452 1.64 9.97 -12.77
N ILE A 453 2.32 10.06 -11.61
CA ILE A 453 3.78 10.23 -11.56
C ILE A 453 4.49 8.92 -11.83
N LYS A 454 3.90 7.82 -11.34
CA LYS A 454 4.48 6.48 -11.43
C LYS A 454 3.38 5.42 -11.40
N SER A 455 3.54 4.37 -12.20
CA SER A 455 2.78 3.12 -12.06
C SER A 455 3.65 1.96 -12.53
N ARG A 456 4.09 1.14 -11.58
CA ARG A 456 4.97 -0.01 -11.87
C ARG A 456 4.23 -1.04 -12.70
N GLY A 457 4.87 -1.53 -13.75
CA GLY A 457 4.30 -2.56 -14.63
C GLY A 457 3.13 -2.10 -15.50
N THR A 458 2.87 -0.78 -15.60
CA THR A 458 1.78 -0.22 -16.41
C THR A 458 2.32 0.91 -17.29
N ALA A 459 2.01 0.87 -18.57
CA ALA A 459 2.14 2.03 -19.43
C ALA A 459 1.03 3.02 -19.03
N HIS A 460 1.38 4.10 -18.36
CA HIS A 460 0.44 5.11 -17.89
C HIS A 460 0.61 6.42 -18.66
N SER A 461 -0.44 7.23 -18.69
CA SER A 461 -0.39 8.57 -19.27
C SER A 461 0.46 9.50 -18.39
N ASN A 462 1.36 10.24 -19.00
CA ASN A 462 2.14 11.31 -18.34
C ASN A 462 1.47 12.69 -18.42
N GLN A 463 0.25 12.76 -18.96
CA GLN A 463 -0.47 14.01 -19.14
C GLN A 463 -1.24 14.39 -17.88
N VAL A 464 -1.26 15.68 -17.59
CA VAL A 464 -2.13 16.24 -16.56
C VAL A 464 -3.57 16.18 -17.05
N ARG A 465 -4.51 15.83 -16.16
CA ARG A 465 -5.95 15.79 -16.40
C ARG A 465 -6.66 16.71 -15.43
N GLU A 466 -7.81 17.23 -15.84
CA GLU A 466 -8.66 18.02 -14.96
C GLU A 466 -9.56 17.09 -14.13
N LEU A 467 -9.59 17.28 -12.80
CA LEU A 467 -10.44 16.55 -11.88
C LEU A 467 -11.59 17.46 -11.44
N ILE A 468 -12.79 17.07 -11.79
CA ILE A 468 -14.03 17.80 -11.51
C ILE A 468 -14.83 17.02 -10.46
N LEU A 469 -15.27 17.72 -9.41
CA LEU A 469 -16.19 17.19 -8.41
C LEU A 469 -17.58 17.76 -8.67
N SER A 470 -18.58 16.89 -8.71
CA SER A 470 -19.98 17.24 -8.83
C SER A 470 -20.84 16.35 -7.95
N ASP A 471 -22.13 16.63 -7.86
CA ASP A 471 -23.10 15.79 -7.16
C ASP A 471 -23.21 14.37 -7.76
N ALA A 472 -22.74 14.20 -8.99
CA ALA A 472 -22.69 12.91 -9.71
C ALA A 472 -21.37 12.15 -9.50
N GLY A 473 -20.48 12.64 -8.62
CA GLY A 473 -19.20 12.01 -8.31
C GLY A 473 -17.98 12.73 -8.89
N ILE A 474 -16.91 11.94 -9.07
CA ILE A 474 -15.63 12.39 -9.63
C ILE A 474 -15.64 12.17 -11.14
N THR A 475 -15.33 13.23 -11.89
CA THR A 475 -15.08 13.16 -13.33
C THR A 475 -13.66 13.60 -13.62
N VAL A 476 -12.94 12.82 -14.43
CA VAL A 476 -11.61 13.18 -14.93
C VAL A 476 -11.70 13.45 -16.42
N THR A 477 -11.34 14.65 -16.82
CA THR A 477 -11.44 15.11 -18.21
C THR A 477 -10.07 15.41 -18.79
N ASP A 478 -9.99 15.32 -20.13
CA ASP A 478 -8.78 15.71 -20.84
C ASP A 478 -8.57 17.22 -20.72
N THR A 479 -7.34 17.65 -20.57
CA THR A 479 -6.97 19.08 -20.62
C THR A 479 -6.68 19.49 -22.06
N TYR A 480 -6.90 20.74 -22.38
CA TYR A 480 -6.53 21.31 -23.66
C TYR A 480 -5.08 21.84 -23.57
N ALA A 481 -4.21 21.35 -24.43
CA ALA A 481 -2.81 21.83 -24.50
C ALA A 481 -2.64 22.69 -25.76
N ALA A 482 -2.44 24.00 -25.59
CA ALA A 482 -2.15 24.92 -26.66
C ALA A 482 -0.93 25.79 -26.33
N GLY A 483 0.05 25.85 -27.24
CA GLY A 483 1.21 26.72 -27.06
C GLY A 483 2.12 26.41 -25.88
N GLY A 484 2.06 25.18 -25.34
CA GLY A 484 2.83 24.77 -24.16
C GLY A 484 2.13 25.00 -22.82
N GLU A 485 0.92 25.55 -22.81
CA GLU A 485 0.11 25.73 -21.61
C GLU A 485 -1.02 24.69 -21.54
N VAL A 486 -1.33 24.23 -20.33
CA VAL A 486 -2.44 23.32 -20.04
C VAL A 486 -3.63 24.18 -19.64
N LEU A 487 -4.69 24.19 -20.45
CA LEU A 487 -5.91 24.95 -20.19
C LEU A 487 -6.99 24.05 -19.57
N MET A 488 -7.64 24.56 -18.51
CA MET A 488 -8.71 23.92 -17.74
C MET A 488 -9.89 24.88 -17.54
N GLY A 489 -11.04 24.37 -17.07
CA GLY A 489 -12.20 25.16 -16.70
C GLY A 489 -12.75 26.01 -17.85
N THR A 490 -13.12 27.24 -17.53
CA THR A 490 -13.72 28.20 -18.49
C THR A 490 -12.79 28.49 -19.66
N MET A 491 -11.50 28.63 -19.46
CA MET A 491 -10.54 28.89 -20.55
C MET A 491 -10.47 27.74 -21.56
N ARG A 492 -10.55 26.52 -21.12
CA ARG A 492 -10.66 25.34 -21.99
C ARG A 492 -11.93 25.45 -22.86
N TRP A 493 -13.07 25.70 -22.21
CA TRP A 493 -14.35 25.78 -22.88
C TRP A 493 -14.38 26.91 -23.91
N GLU A 494 -13.85 28.10 -23.58
CA GLU A 494 -13.74 29.24 -24.51
C GLU A 494 -12.88 28.88 -25.72
N LYS A 495 -11.73 28.24 -25.52
CA LYS A 495 -10.83 27.85 -26.59
C LYS A 495 -11.44 26.78 -27.50
N GLU A 496 -12.03 25.72 -26.93
CA GLU A 496 -12.72 24.67 -27.67
C GLU A 496 -13.93 25.23 -28.43
N SER A 497 -14.65 26.21 -27.85
CA SER A 497 -15.78 26.89 -28.51
C SER A 497 -15.31 27.75 -29.68
N ALA A 498 -14.23 28.51 -29.49
CA ALA A 498 -13.63 29.32 -30.54
C ALA A 498 -13.12 28.48 -31.72
N GLU A 499 -12.48 27.33 -31.42
CA GLU A 499 -12.01 26.41 -32.46
C GLU A 499 -13.15 25.72 -33.20
N ARG A 500 -14.21 25.31 -32.52
CA ARG A 500 -15.41 24.76 -33.16
C ARG A 500 -16.01 25.80 -34.12
N HIS A 501 -16.15 27.05 -33.68
CA HIS A 501 -16.66 28.12 -34.51
C HIS A 501 -15.74 28.38 -35.71
N ALA A 502 -14.43 28.44 -35.52
CA ALA A 502 -13.47 28.60 -36.60
C ALA A 502 -13.53 27.45 -37.62
N ASN A 503 -13.68 26.22 -37.17
CA ASN A 503 -13.83 25.06 -38.04
C ASN A 503 -15.17 25.06 -38.81
N GLU A 504 -16.27 25.50 -38.19
CA GLU A 504 -17.55 25.67 -38.85
C GLU A 504 -17.46 26.73 -39.96
N VAL A 505 -16.86 27.89 -39.66
CA VAL A 505 -16.64 28.96 -40.65
C VAL A 505 -15.76 28.48 -41.78
N ALA A 506 -14.67 27.74 -41.48
CA ALA A 506 -13.79 27.17 -42.50
C ALA A 506 -14.52 26.15 -43.39
N ALA A 507 -15.38 25.30 -42.81
CA ALA A 507 -16.16 24.31 -43.54
C ALA A 507 -17.21 24.99 -44.48
N VAL A 508 -17.89 26.05 -43.99
CA VAL A 508 -18.83 26.84 -44.81
C VAL A 508 -18.10 27.54 -45.94
N THR A 509 -16.94 28.14 -45.65
CA THR A 509 -16.11 28.82 -46.66
C THR A 509 -15.61 27.86 -47.74
N ALA A 510 -15.18 26.65 -47.34
CA ALA A 510 -14.76 25.60 -48.26
C ALA A 510 -15.90 25.13 -49.16
N LYS A 511 -17.12 24.95 -48.62
CA LYS A 511 -18.34 24.62 -49.40
C LYS A 511 -18.69 25.70 -50.38
N LEU A 512 -18.66 26.99 -49.96
CA LEU A 512 -18.91 28.11 -50.87
C LEU A 512 -17.89 28.17 -52.00
N ARG A 513 -16.61 27.95 -51.69
CA ARG A 513 -15.56 27.94 -52.73
C ARG A 513 -15.71 26.78 -53.71
N SER A 514 -16.06 25.59 -53.22
CA SER A 514 -16.32 24.42 -54.07
C SER A 514 -17.55 24.65 -54.96
N ALA A 515 -18.64 25.23 -54.43
CA ALA A 515 -19.83 25.56 -55.20
C ALA A 515 -19.54 26.61 -56.29
N LYS A 516 -18.70 27.63 -55.96
CA LYS A 516 -18.28 28.64 -56.94
C LYS A 516 -17.45 28.03 -58.06
N LEU A 517 -16.47 27.16 -57.70
CA LEU A 517 -15.67 26.45 -58.72
C LEU A 517 -16.54 25.55 -59.64
N ALA A 518 -17.49 24.81 -59.03
CA ALA A 518 -18.41 23.98 -59.80
C ALA A 518 -19.31 24.81 -60.76
N ALA A 519 -19.75 26.03 -60.35
CA ALA A 519 -20.50 26.93 -61.19
C ALA A 519 -19.63 27.47 -62.33
N GLU A 520 -18.38 27.87 -62.04
CA GLU A 520 -17.43 28.34 -63.10
C GLU A 520 -17.09 27.18 -64.06
N GLU A 521 -16.96 25.97 -63.62
CA GLU A 521 -16.74 24.78 -64.45
C GLU A 521 -17.94 24.50 -65.33
N ALA A 522 -19.18 24.57 -64.84
CA ALA A 522 -20.38 24.39 -65.58
C ALA A 522 -20.56 25.51 -66.66
N GLU A 523 -20.19 26.76 -66.33
CA GLU A 523 -20.21 27.88 -67.33
C GLU A 523 -19.18 27.63 -68.45
N LEU A 524 -17.98 27.21 -68.10
CA LEU A 524 -16.96 26.87 -69.10
C LEU A 524 -17.35 25.67 -69.95
N GLU A 525 -17.95 24.63 -69.38
CA GLU A 525 -18.50 23.52 -70.17
C GLU A 525 -19.59 23.94 -71.10
N ALA A 526 -20.51 24.80 -70.65
CA ALA A 526 -21.57 25.37 -71.53
C ALA A 526 -20.98 26.19 -72.69
N ARG A 527 -19.92 26.96 -72.39
CA ARG A 527 -19.21 27.75 -73.41
C ARG A 527 -18.46 26.86 -74.41
N VAL A 528 -17.82 25.82 -73.98
CA VAL A 528 -17.18 24.82 -74.84
C VAL A 528 -18.20 24.15 -75.72
N LYS A 529 -19.36 23.77 -75.20
CA LYS A 529 -20.45 23.17 -75.98
C LYS A 529 -21.03 24.12 -77.05
N ALA A 530 -21.19 25.40 -76.67
CA ALA A 530 -21.62 26.41 -77.60
C ALA A 530 -20.62 26.61 -78.77
N LEU A 531 -19.32 26.68 -78.43
CA LEU A 531 -18.26 26.79 -79.44
C LEU A 531 -18.16 25.54 -80.33
N GLN A 532 -18.39 24.33 -79.78
CA GLN A 532 -18.46 23.10 -80.58
C GLN A 532 -19.63 23.13 -81.61
N VAL A 533 -20.78 23.62 -81.16
CA VAL A 533 -21.96 23.80 -82.12
C VAL A 533 -21.63 24.81 -83.20
N GLU A 534 -21.00 25.93 -82.83
CA GLU A 534 -20.58 26.94 -83.80
C GLU A 534 -19.53 26.39 -84.78
N LEU A 535 -18.55 25.64 -84.26
CA LEU A 535 -17.55 24.99 -85.11
C LEU A 535 -18.21 24.00 -86.11
N ALA A 536 -19.15 23.18 -85.63
CA ALA A 536 -19.89 22.24 -86.48
C ALA A 536 -20.69 22.96 -87.55
N ALA A 537 -21.32 24.08 -87.16
CA ALA A 537 -22.02 24.92 -88.15
C ALA A 537 -21.08 25.51 -89.23
N LYS A 538 -19.91 26.01 -88.83
CA LYS A 538 -18.87 26.49 -89.71
C LYS A 538 -18.26 25.40 -90.60
N GLN A 539 -18.09 24.22 -90.08
CA GLN A 539 -17.66 23.05 -90.86
C GLN A 539 -18.71 22.70 -91.92
N THR A 540 -19.98 22.70 -91.53
CA THR A 540 -21.07 22.42 -92.46
C THR A 540 -21.15 23.47 -93.55
N GLU A 541 -21.02 24.77 -93.23
CA GLU A 541 -20.96 25.89 -94.18
C GLU A 541 -19.79 25.73 -95.17
N ARG A 542 -18.60 25.37 -94.63
CA ARG A 542 -17.42 25.10 -95.45
C ARG A 542 -17.66 23.92 -96.43
N ASP A 543 -18.25 22.83 -95.95
CA ASP A 543 -18.53 21.66 -96.77
C ASP A 543 -19.57 21.97 -97.87
N LEU A 544 -20.57 22.79 -97.54
CA LEU A 544 -21.52 23.27 -98.53
C LEU A 544 -20.85 24.16 -99.62
N LEU A 545 -19.97 25.08 -99.16
CA LEU A 545 -19.20 25.91 -100.10
C LEU A 545 -18.29 25.09 -100.99
N THR A 546 -17.63 24.08 -100.39
CA THR A 546 -16.77 23.18 -101.16
C THR A 546 -17.54 22.32 -102.16
N ARG A 547 -18.73 21.82 -101.77
CA ARG A 547 -19.65 21.14 -102.71
C ARG A 547 -20.17 22.03 -103.83
N SER A 548 -20.55 23.27 -103.50
CA SER A 548 -20.99 24.22 -104.48
C SER A 548 -19.91 24.62 -105.49
N ALA A 549 -18.65 24.79 -105.01
CA ALA A 549 -17.48 25.03 -105.84
C ALA A 549 -17.21 23.85 -106.79
N VAL A 550 -17.28 22.59 -106.27
CA VAL A 550 -17.11 21.37 -107.09
C VAL A 550 -18.23 21.25 -108.15
N ILE A 551 -19.50 21.58 -107.81
CA ILE A 551 -20.63 21.57 -108.73
C ILE A 551 -20.41 22.63 -109.81
N GLN A 552 -20.02 23.85 -109.41
CA GLN A 552 -19.77 24.97 -110.33
C GLN A 552 -18.57 24.67 -111.25
N GLU A 553 -17.51 24.01 -110.73
CA GLU A 553 -16.39 23.57 -111.52
C GLU A 553 -16.81 22.48 -112.53
N ARG A 554 -17.66 21.54 -112.07
CA ARG A 554 -18.25 20.49 -112.98
C ARG A 554 -19.18 21.05 -114.01
N GLU A 555 -20.06 22.03 -113.66
CA GLU A 555 -20.92 22.73 -114.63
C GLU A 555 -20.08 23.53 -115.62
N SER A 556 -19.04 24.22 -115.14
CA SER A 556 -18.15 25.00 -116.00
C SER A 556 -17.31 24.10 -116.91
N SER A 557 -16.90 22.88 -116.45
CA SER A 557 -16.21 21.88 -117.26
C SER A 557 -17.16 21.30 -118.35
N LEU A 558 -18.40 20.93 -117.94
CA LEU A 558 -19.43 20.44 -118.87
C LEU A 558 -19.80 21.51 -119.89
N GLY A 559 -19.91 22.78 -119.45
CA GLY A 559 -20.10 23.90 -120.30
C GLY A 559 -18.96 24.09 -121.30
N ARG A 560 -17.72 23.93 -120.91
CA ARG A 560 -16.54 23.99 -121.77
C ARG A 560 -16.49 22.80 -122.76
N ASP A 561 -16.81 21.62 -122.31
CA ASP A 561 -16.84 20.43 -123.18
C ASP A 561 -17.98 20.53 -124.19
N ARG A 562 -19.14 21.07 -123.78
CA ARG A 562 -20.27 21.33 -124.71
C ARG A 562 -19.93 22.41 -125.68
N MET A 563 -19.20 23.46 -125.32
CA MET A 563 -18.71 24.50 -126.24
C MET A 563 -17.60 23.95 -127.16
N ARG A 564 -16.75 23.02 -126.70
CA ARG A 564 -15.77 22.31 -127.57
C ARG A 564 -16.46 21.45 -128.62
N GLN A 565 -17.49 20.69 -128.23
CA GLN A 565 -18.29 19.91 -129.17
C GLN A 565 -19.02 20.78 -130.20
N LEU A 566 -19.53 21.93 -129.80
CA LEU A 566 -20.22 22.87 -130.73
C LEU A 566 -19.25 23.61 -131.65
N ARG A 567 -17.97 23.72 -131.38
CA ARG A 567 -16.96 24.43 -132.19
C ARG A 567 -16.14 23.55 -133.14
N GLY A 568 -16.37 22.20 -133.15
CA GLY A 568 -15.88 21.29 -134.19
C GLY A 568 -14.38 21.38 -134.50
N THR A 569 -13.51 21.21 -133.47
CA THR A 569 -12.09 21.10 -133.77
C THR A 569 -11.47 19.96 -132.91
N ASP A 570 -11.14 18.96 -133.62
CA ASP A 570 -10.16 17.90 -133.59
C ASP A 570 -9.34 17.60 -132.29
N GLU A 571 -9.33 16.31 -132.00
CA GLU A 571 -8.29 15.43 -131.51
C GLU A 571 -6.91 16.03 -131.17
N VAL A 572 -6.34 15.60 -130.06
CA VAL A 572 -5.05 14.84 -130.02
C VAL A 572 -4.71 14.46 -128.62
N SER A 573 -4.70 13.14 -128.40
CA SER A 573 -3.72 12.29 -127.72
C SER A 573 -3.25 12.56 -126.33
N ASN A 574 -3.43 11.52 -125.57
CA ASN A 574 -2.64 11.00 -124.46
C ASN A 574 -1.11 11.23 -124.55
N PRO A 575 -0.27 11.20 -123.50
CA PRO A 575 -0.19 10.03 -122.62
C PRO A 575 0.30 10.26 -121.12
N SER A 576 0.00 9.22 -120.37
CA SER A 576 0.84 8.55 -119.36
C SER A 576 1.52 9.31 -118.21
N GLY A 577 1.32 8.82 -117.06
CA GLY A 577 2.38 8.31 -116.23
C GLY A 577 2.54 8.77 -114.82
N VAL A 578 2.37 7.81 -113.93
CA VAL A 578 3.19 7.48 -112.81
C VAL A 578 2.96 8.19 -111.46
N LYS A 579 2.48 7.35 -110.51
CA LYS A 579 2.98 6.99 -109.18
C LYS A 579 3.40 8.11 -108.23
N GLN A 580 2.89 8.20 -107.07
CA GLN A 580 3.12 7.61 -105.72
C GLN A 580 2.14 8.18 -104.78
#